data_58c8ab9f1a4774edd19d445209087a38
#
_entry.id   58c8ab9f1a4774edd19d445209087a38
#
_cell.length_a   1.000
_cell.length_b   1.000
_cell.length_c   1.000
_cell.angle_alpha   90.00
_cell.angle_beta   90.00
_cell.angle_gamma   90.00
#
_symmetry.space_group_name_H-M   'P 1'
#
loop_
_entity.id
_entity.type
_entity.pdbx_description
1 polymer ?
#
loop_
_entity_poly.entity_id
_entity_poly.type
_entity_poly.pdbx_seq_one_letter_code
_entity_poly.pdbx_strand_id
1 'polypeptide(L)'
;MAETNAIAKREQMVEEVALAKIKEYQEAGMVLPPNFNPTNSLKKARFMLNDMKVNGKPVLEVCDKTSIVQCLLDSVAKGLDFSEGQIYFIPRNGVMTTMESVYGRIVRAKRASKNYKPIVQYVHDGDEFLFGADVETGATKIFKHTTSLEDLDKPIIAAYTYVTDNDGNTDVFIMTRREWLKSWSKSSNGASVAKEFERDMIYRSIIKKSTKALVNANTNAYFAPQNDDDDAPLAGDRAPEVDEQSSVEEQQPMEFVEATEVKTVEVAPAVVTPAVVETPKPKPQPKADEFANDNNLEF
;
A
#
# COMPACT_ATOMS: atom_id res chain seq x y z
N MET A 1 -20.16 -4.75 -30.22
CA MET A 1 -19.09 -5.77 -30.43
C MET A 1 -17.75 -5.14 -30.88
N ALA A 2 -17.73 -4.19 -31.83
CA ALA A 2 -16.46 -3.54 -32.26
C ALA A 2 -15.82 -2.67 -31.17
N GLU A 3 -16.60 -1.90 -30.40
CA GLU A 3 -16.11 -1.07 -29.28
C GLU A 3 -15.57 -1.91 -28.13
N THR A 4 -16.24 -3.01 -27.77
CA THR A 4 -15.79 -3.92 -26.72
C THR A 4 -14.45 -4.56 -27.07
N ASN A 5 -14.22 -4.90 -28.35
CA ASN A 5 -12.94 -5.42 -28.82
C ASN A 5 -11.82 -4.36 -28.80
N ALA A 6 -12.16 -3.09 -29.08
CA ALA A 6 -11.17 -2.00 -29.04
C ALA A 6 -10.72 -1.69 -27.60
N ILE A 7 -11.63 -1.73 -26.63
CA ILE A 7 -11.32 -1.54 -25.19
C ILE A 7 -10.44 -2.68 -24.71
N ALA A 8 -10.81 -3.94 -24.95
CA ALA A 8 -10.04 -5.10 -24.56
C ALA A 8 -8.60 -5.08 -25.10
N LYS A 9 -8.44 -4.61 -26.36
CA LYS A 9 -7.11 -4.44 -26.99
C LYS A 9 -6.29 -3.33 -26.30
N ARG A 10 -6.94 -2.23 -25.86
CA ARG A 10 -6.26 -1.13 -25.13
C ARG A 10 -5.80 -1.58 -23.74
N GLU A 11 -6.62 -2.35 -23.04
CA GLU A 11 -6.28 -2.91 -21.72
C GLU A 11 -5.07 -3.82 -21.79
N GLN A 12 -5.08 -4.75 -22.74
CA GLN A 12 -3.98 -5.68 -22.97
C GLN A 12 -2.69 -4.92 -23.27
N MET A 13 -2.75 -3.89 -24.11
CA MET A 13 -1.59 -3.07 -24.47
C MET A 13 -1.01 -2.33 -23.23
N VAL A 14 -1.85 -1.78 -22.34
CA VAL A 14 -1.39 -1.09 -21.13
C VAL A 14 -0.70 -2.05 -20.15
N GLU A 15 -1.26 -3.26 -19.96
CA GLU A 15 -0.65 -4.30 -19.13
C GLU A 15 0.69 -4.77 -19.71
N GLU A 16 0.74 -5.05 -21.00
CA GLU A 16 1.95 -5.52 -21.70
C GLU A 16 3.08 -4.48 -21.64
N VAL A 17 2.76 -3.20 -21.87
CA VAL A 17 3.74 -2.11 -21.75
C VAL A 17 4.26 -1.99 -20.32
N ALA A 18 3.39 -2.08 -19.31
CA ALA A 18 3.79 -2.04 -17.92
C ALA A 18 4.70 -3.23 -17.56
N LEU A 19 4.35 -4.45 -17.99
CA LEU A 19 5.17 -5.65 -17.76
C LEU A 19 6.54 -5.56 -18.43
N ALA A 20 6.60 -5.06 -19.67
CA ALA A 20 7.86 -4.86 -20.39
C ALA A 20 8.78 -3.88 -19.66
N LYS A 21 8.24 -2.74 -19.20
CA LYS A 21 9.01 -1.76 -18.44
C LYS A 21 9.46 -2.28 -17.07
N ILE A 22 8.63 -3.06 -16.37
CA ILE A 22 9.02 -3.68 -15.11
C ILE A 22 10.20 -4.62 -15.31
N LYS A 23 10.18 -5.41 -16.39
CA LYS A 23 11.27 -6.30 -16.73
C LYS A 23 12.56 -5.55 -17.03
N GLU A 24 12.48 -4.47 -17.80
CA GLU A 24 13.60 -3.56 -18.07
C GLU A 24 14.18 -2.99 -16.75
N TYR A 25 13.32 -2.52 -15.85
CA TYR A 25 13.77 -1.99 -14.56
C TYR A 25 14.38 -3.07 -13.66
N GLN A 26 13.88 -4.30 -13.69
CA GLN A 26 14.48 -5.41 -12.95
C GLN A 26 15.87 -5.79 -13.52
N GLU A 27 16.03 -5.78 -14.85
CA GLU A 27 17.32 -5.96 -15.51
C GLU A 27 18.30 -4.81 -15.17
N ALA A 28 17.77 -3.59 -14.96
CA ALA A 28 18.53 -2.43 -14.49
C ALA A 28 18.80 -2.39 -12.98
N GLY A 29 18.37 -3.42 -12.23
CA GLY A 29 18.65 -3.56 -10.80
C GLY A 29 17.48 -3.24 -9.85
N MET A 30 16.26 -3.02 -10.35
CA MET A 30 15.10 -2.87 -9.48
C MET A 30 14.79 -4.17 -8.74
N VAL A 31 14.76 -4.10 -7.41
CA VAL A 31 14.42 -5.23 -6.55
C VAL A 31 12.97 -5.09 -6.08
N LEU A 32 12.17 -6.11 -6.35
CA LEU A 32 10.80 -6.18 -5.85
C LEU A 32 10.77 -6.66 -4.40
N PRO A 33 9.79 -6.20 -3.61
CA PRO A 33 9.60 -6.70 -2.26
C PRO A 33 9.36 -8.22 -2.24
N PRO A 34 9.86 -8.94 -1.22
CA PRO A 34 9.60 -10.37 -1.07
C PRO A 34 8.09 -10.64 -1.01
N ASN A 35 7.66 -11.72 -1.64
CA ASN A 35 6.26 -12.17 -1.73
C ASN A 35 5.31 -11.25 -2.53
N PHE A 36 5.84 -10.27 -3.27
CA PHE A 36 5.05 -9.47 -4.20
C PHE A 36 5.12 -10.07 -5.62
N ASN A 37 3.96 -10.35 -6.20
CA ASN A 37 3.86 -10.85 -7.58
C ASN A 37 3.29 -9.76 -8.49
N PRO A 38 4.13 -9.08 -9.29
CA PRO A 38 3.70 -7.99 -10.16
C PRO A 38 2.69 -8.45 -11.21
N THR A 39 2.85 -9.65 -11.77
CA THR A 39 1.95 -10.16 -12.81
C THR A 39 0.52 -10.35 -12.29
N ASN A 40 0.36 -10.89 -11.07
CA ASN A 40 -0.97 -11.05 -10.48
C ASN A 40 -1.61 -9.71 -10.15
N SER A 41 -0.83 -8.78 -9.58
CA SER A 41 -1.29 -7.43 -9.26
C SER A 41 -1.75 -6.67 -10.52
N LEU A 42 -0.97 -6.73 -11.60
CA LEU A 42 -1.30 -6.07 -12.85
C LEU A 42 -2.51 -6.69 -13.56
N LYS A 43 -2.68 -8.00 -13.53
CA LYS A 43 -3.89 -8.65 -14.03
C LYS A 43 -5.14 -8.18 -13.29
N LYS A 44 -5.06 -8.06 -11.96
CA LYS A 44 -6.18 -7.53 -11.17
C LYS A 44 -6.44 -6.07 -11.50
N ALA A 45 -5.39 -5.25 -11.59
CA ALA A 45 -5.48 -3.85 -11.99
C ALA A 45 -6.20 -3.68 -13.34
N ARG A 46 -5.90 -4.56 -14.32
CA ARG A 46 -6.58 -4.58 -15.62
C ARG A 46 -8.10 -4.78 -15.48
N PHE A 47 -8.53 -5.76 -14.66
CA PHE A 47 -9.96 -5.97 -14.43
C PHE A 47 -10.61 -4.75 -13.78
N MET A 48 -9.93 -4.11 -12.81
CA MET A 48 -10.44 -2.88 -12.18
C MET A 48 -10.57 -1.72 -13.18
N LEU A 49 -9.58 -1.54 -14.06
CA LEU A 49 -9.61 -0.50 -15.11
C LEU A 49 -10.74 -0.73 -16.12
N ASN A 50 -11.05 -1.99 -16.42
CA ASN A 50 -12.14 -2.34 -17.33
C ASN A 50 -13.51 -1.94 -16.75
N ASP A 51 -13.70 -2.19 -15.47
CA ASP A 51 -14.97 -1.92 -14.79
C ASP A 51 -15.13 -0.45 -14.40
N MET A 52 -14.01 0.32 -14.38
CA MET A 52 -14.00 1.71 -13.95
C MET A 52 -14.55 2.66 -15.02
N LYS A 53 -15.47 3.53 -14.60
CA LYS A 53 -16.08 4.54 -15.47
C LYS A 53 -15.96 5.93 -14.85
N VAL A 54 -15.74 6.92 -15.70
CA VAL A 54 -15.75 8.35 -15.35
C VAL A 54 -16.87 9.00 -16.16
N ASN A 55 -17.85 9.59 -15.50
CA ASN A 55 -19.02 10.18 -16.16
C ASN A 55 -19.71 9.23 -17.18
N GLY A 56 -19.80 7.94 -16.82
CA GLY A 56 -20.43 6.90 -17.64
C GLY A 56 -19.56 6.36 -18.79
N LYS A 57 -18.37 6.93 -19.05
CA LYS A 57 -17.43 6.46 -20.07
C LYS A 57 -16.33 5.58 -19.46
N PRO A 58 -15.84 4.56 -20.18
CA PRO A 58 -14.72 3.75 -19.71
C PRO A 58 -13.50 4.61 -19.39
N VAL A 59 -12.82 4.36 -18.27
CA VAL A 59 -11.66 5.13 -17.85
C VAL A 59 -10.51 5.10 -18.86
N LEU A 60 -10.36 3.99 -19.58
CA LEU A 60 -9.37 3.81 -20.66
C LEU A 60 -9.60 4.68 -21.89
N GLU A 61 -10.77 5.30 -22.02
CA GLU A 61 -11.08 6.28 -23.06
C GLU A 61 -10.91 7.72 -22.59
N VAL A 62 -11.10 7.94 -21.27
CA VAL A 62 -11.08 9.28 -20.69
C VAL A 62 -9.68 9.66 -20.20
N CYS A 63 -8.95 8.72 -19.59
CA CYS A 63 -7.64 8.98 -19.04
C CYS A 63 -6.51 8.71 -20.05
N ASP A 64 -5.45 9.52 -19.94
CA ASP A 64 -4.23 9.31 -20.70
C ASP A 64 -3.58 7.96 -20.37
N LYS A 65 -3.19 7.24 -21.44
CA LYS A 65 -2.60 5.90 -21.31
C LYS A 65 -1.27 5.91 -20.57
N THR A 66 -0.46 6.94 -20.78
CA THR A 66 0.84 7.08 -20.11
C THR A 66 0.64 7.19 -18.61
N SER A 67 -0.33 7.98 -18.17
CA SER A 67 -0.65 8.11 -16.73
C SER A 67 -1.13 6.79 -16.13
N ILE A 68 -1.89 5.98 -16.86
CA ILE A 68 -2.31 4.66 -16.40
C ILE A 68 -1.10 3.72 -16.24
N VAL A 69 -0.21 3.66 -17.24
CA VAL A 69 1.02 2.86 -17.17
C VAL A 69 1.88 3.32 -15.99
N GLN A 70 2.01 4.64 -15.78
CA GLN A 70 2.75 5.20 -14.65
C GLN A 70 2.18 4.74 -13.30
N CYS A 71 0.86 4.72 -13.15
CA CYS A 71 0.19 4.21 -11.95
C CYS A 71 0.46 2.72 -11.70
N LEU A 72 0.50 1.92 -12.75
CA LEU A 72 0.85 0.50 -12.65
C LEU A 72 2.32 0.31 -12.21
N LEU A 73 3.24 1.08 -12.79
CA LEU A 73 4.65 1.05 -12.41
C LEU A 73 4.86 1.52 -10.98
N ASP A 74 4.18 2.58 -10.55
CA ASP A 74 4.24 3.11 -9.19
C ASP A 74 3.77 2.06 -8.15
N SER A 75 2.66 1.35 -8.44
CA SER A 75 2.16 0.30 -7.57
C SER A 75 3.17 -0.85 -7.40
N VAL A 76 3.83 -1.25 -8.50
CA VAL A 76 4.85 -2.30 -8.49
C VAL A 76 6.11 -1.84 -7.78
N ALA A 77 6.57 -0.61 -8.02
CA ALA A 77 7.73 -0.03 -7.32
C ALA A 77 7.50 0.05 -5.80
N LYS A 78 6.29 0.42 -5.37
CA LYS A 78 5.88 0.40 -3.96
C LYS A 78 5.60 -1.02 -3.44
N GLY A 79 5.47 -2.01 -4.33
CA GLY A 79 5.07 -3.38 -4.00
C GLY A 79 3.68 -3.46 -3.39
N LEU A 80 2.74 -2.63 -3.86
CA LEU A 80 1.37 -2.58 -3.37
C LEU A 80 0.42 -3.29 -4.33
N ASP A 81 -0.49 -4.09 -3.77
CA ASP A 81 -1.41 -4.91 -4.53
C ASP A 81 -2.79 -4.26 -4.63
N PHE A 82 -3.32 -4.17 -5.86
CA PHE A 82 -4.66 -3.69 -6.11
C PHE A 82 -5.73 -4.68 -5.61
N SER A 83 -5.46 -5.99 -5.65
CA SER A 83 -6.43 -7.01 -5.21
C SER A 83 -6.73 -6.93 -3.72
N GLU A 84 -5.73 -6.55 -2.93
CA GLU A 84 -5.81 -6.47 -1.48
C GLU A 84 -6.25 -5.09 -0.97
N GLY A 85 -6.69 -4.19 -1.86
CA GLY A 85 -7.08 -2.84 -1.51
C GLY A 85 -5.95 -2.00 -0.88
N GLN A 86 -4.69 -2.27 -1.26
CA GLN A 86 -3.53 -1.55 -0.74
C GLN A 86 -3.29 -0.24 -1.48
N ILE A 87 -3.74 -0.17 -2.73
CA ILE A 87 -3.63 0.99 -3.61
C ILE A 87 -4.87 1.08 -4.50
N TYR A 88 -5.29 2.29 -4.84
CA TYR A 88 -6.46 2.57 -5.67
C TYR A 88 -6.11 3.47 -6.84
N PHE A 89 -6.85 3.32 -7.93
CA PHE A 89 -6.85 4.25 -9.04
C PHE A 89 -7.78 5.43 -8.75
N ILE A 90 -7.31 6.64 -9.02
CA ILE A 90 -8.09 7.87 -8.87
C ILE A 90 -7.98 8.66 -10.18
N PRO A 91 -9.00 8.63 -11.05
CA PRO A 91 -9.03 9.47 -12.26
C PRO A 91 -9.33 10.91 -11.87
N ARG A 92 -8.50 11.86 -12.35
CA ARG A 92 -8.67 13.30 -12.16
C ARG A 92 -8.34 14.03 -13.47
N ASN A 93 -9.29 14.78 -13.99
CA ASN A 93 -9.09 15.63 -15.19
C ASN A 93 -8.42 14.92 -16.38
N GLY A 94 -8.80 13.68 -16.66
CA GLY A 94 -8.21 12.90 -17.76
C GLY A 94 -6.85 12.27 -17.44
N VAL A 95 -6.32 12.46 -16.24
CA VAL A 95 -5.08 11.84 -15.77
C VAL A 95 -5.40 10.79 -14.72
N MET A 96 -4.81 9.62 -14.83
CA MET A 96 -4.88 8.61 -13.79
C MET A 96 -3.81 8.88 -12.72
N THR A 97 -4.23 8.82 -11.44
CA THR A 97 -3.33 8.88 -10.28
C THR A 97 -3.55 7.68 -9.39
N THR A 98 -2.60 7.38 -8.51
CA THR A 98 -2.75 6.35 -7.48
C THR A 98 -2.97 6.97 -6.10
N MET A 99 -3.71 6.27 -5.27
CA MET A 99 -3.85 6.60 -3.86
C MET A 99 -3.53 5.38 -3.00
N GLU A 100 -2.53 5.51 -2.14
CA GLU A 100 -2.19 4.49 -1.17
C GLU A 100 -3.24 4.44 -0.04
N SER A 101 -3.77 3.25 0.24
CA SER A 101 -4.69 3.06 1.36
C SER A 101 -3.96 2.96 2.70
N VAL A 102 -4.71 2.97 3.80
CA VAL A 102 -4.14 2.69 5.13
C VAL A 102 -3.51 1.29 5.19
N TYR A 103 -4.10 0.31 4.51
CA TYR A 103 -3.56 -1.05 4.44
C TYR A 103 -2.24 -1.10 3.66
N GLY A 104 -2.15 -0.37 2.55
CA GLY A 104 -0.90 -0.20 1.81
C GLY A 104 0.19 0.45 2.67
N ARG A 105 -0.15 1.51 3.39
CA ARG A 105 0.77 2.16 4.33
C ARG A 105 1.26 1.19 5.43
N ILE A 106 0.38 0.38 6.00
CA ILE A 106 0.74 -0.64 7.00
C ILE A 106 1.68 -1.69 6.40
N VAL A 107 1.43 -2.15 5.18
CA VAL A 107 2.31 -3.12 4.49
C VAL A 107 3.70 -2.53 4.30
N ARG A 108 3.80 -1.28 3.83
CA ARG A 108 5.09 -0.59 3.68
C ARG A 108 5.79 -0.37 5.02
N ALA A 109 5.07 0.05 6.05
CA ALA A 109 5.63 0.24 7.39
C ALA A 109 6.16 -1.08 7.98
N LYS A 110 5.44 -2.19 7.82
CA LYS A 110 5.90 -3.53 8.24
C LYS A 110 7.12 -4.03 7.46
N ARG A 111 7.29 -3.61 6.21
CA ARG A 111 8.50 -3.88 5.44
C ARG A 111 9.67 -3.02 5.92
N ALA A 112 9.40 -1.78 6.29
CA ALA A 112 10.40 -0.86 6.83
C ALA A 112 10.87 -1.28 8.22
N SER A 113 9.95 -1.77 9.06
CA SER A 113 10.28 -2.32 10.38
C SER A 113 9.44 -3.57 10.69
N LYS A 114 10.13 -4.69 10.95
CA LYS A 114 9.50 -5.94 11.38
C LYS A 114 8.85 -5.82 12.76
N ASN A 115 9.28 -4.87 13.56
CA ASN A 115 8.79 -4.61 14.92
C ASN A 115 7.54 -3.72 14.92
N TYR A 116 7.22 -3.06 13.79
CA TYR A 116 6.06 -2.17 13.70
C TYR A 116 4.73 -2.92 13.87
N LYS A 117 3.89 -2.40 14.77
CA LYS A 117 2.52 -2.88 15.02
C LYS A 117 1.53 -1.74 14.81
N PRO A 118 0.53 -1.89 13.92
CA PRO A 118 -0.45 -0.83 13.63
C PRO A 118 -1.55 -0.75 14.70
N ILE A 119 -1.14 -0.47 15.94
CA ILE A 119 -2.06 -0.38 17.09
C ILE A 119 -2.30 1.10 17.37
N VAL A 120 -3.56 1.53 17.34
CA VAL A 120 -3.98 2.88 17.68
C VAL A 120 -4.83 2.83 18.93
N GLN A 121 -4.52 3.68 19.90
CA GLN A 121 -5.30 3.92 21.11
C GLN A 121 -6.03 5.24 20.98
N TYR A 122 -7.27 5.28 21.47
CA TYR A 122 -8.13 6.46 21.43
C TYR A 122 -8.30 6.98 22.84
N VAL A 123 -8.14 8.28 23.02
CA VAL A 123 -8.32 8.98 24.28
C VAL A 123 -9.67 9.69 24.21
N HIS A 124 -10.58 9.33 25.09
CA HIS A 124 -11.92 9.90 25.16
C HIS A 124 -11.96 11.07 26.15
N ASP A 125 -12.95 11.92 26.02
CA ASP A 125 -13.21 12.97 26.99
C ASP A 125 -13.60 12.34 28.35
N GLY A 126 -12.82 12.65 29.39
CA GLY A 126 -12.96 12.02 30.72
C GLY A 126 -11.92 10.96 31.03
N ASP A 127 -11.13 10.47 30.03
CA ASP A 127 -10.03 9.56 30.30
C ASP A 127 -8.95 10.19 31.17
N GLU A 128 -8.39 9.41 32.06
CA GLU A 128 -7.15 9.80 32.73
C GLU A 128 -5.96 9.54 31.78
N PHE A 129 -5.49 10.59 31.11
CA PHE A 129 -4.42 10.51 30.14
C PHE A 129 -3.25 11.40 30.54
N LEU A 130 -2.10 10.80 30.86
CA LEU A 130 -0.88 11.49 31.25
C LEU A 130 0.26 11.13 30.30
N PHE A 131 0.84 12.13 29.67
CA PHE A 131 2.00 11.99 28.79
C PHE A 131 2.98 13.14 28.97
N GLY A 132 4.20 12.98 28.51
CA GLY A 132 5.23 14.02 28.57
C GLY A 132 6.48 13.60 27.81
N ALA A 133 7.47 14.49 27.79
CA ALA A 133 8.77 14.22 27.22
C ALA A 133 9.67 13.53 28.27
N ASP A 134 10.36 12.50 27.84
CA ASP A 134 11.48 11.96 28.58
C ASP A 134 12.62 12.99 28.59
N VAL A 135 13.12 13.34 29.76
CA VAL A 135 14.10 14.42 29.90
C VAL A 135 15.48 14.08 29.33
N GLU A 136 15.83 12.79 29.30
CA GLU A 136 17.12 12.31 28.82
C GLU A 136 17.15 12.16 27.30
N THR A 137 16.06 11.64 26.73
CA THR A 137 15.99 11.31 25.30
C THR A 137 15.21 12.32 24.48
N GLY A 138 14.39 13.16 25.10
CA GLY A 138 13.42 14.04 24.44
C GLY A 138 12.22 13.31 23.84
N ALA A 139 12.18 11.97 23.91
CA ALA A 139 11.11 11.17 23.34
C ALA A 139 9.80 11.34 24.12
N THR A 140 8.68 11.34 23.39
CA THR A 140 7.35 11.37 24.02
C THR A 140 7.06 10.03 24.68
N LYS A 141 6.61 10.07 25.93
CA LYS A 141 6.19 8.89 26.71
C LYS A 141 4.76 9.03 27.23
N ILE A 142 4.02 7.94 27.21
CA ILE A 142 2.73 7.82 27.88
C ILE A 142 3.00 7.23 29.27
N PHE A 143 2.64 7.97 30.31
CA PHE A 143 2.80 7.54 31.69
C PHE A 143 1.56 6.82 32.21
N LYS A 144 0.37 7.25 31.77
CA LYS A 144 -0.90 6.64 32.16
C LYS A 144 -1.95 6.85 31.09
N HIS A 145 -2.76 5.83 30.84
CA HIS A 145 -4.00 5.92 30.10
C HIS A 145 -5.01 4.95 30.70
N THR A 146 -6.09 5.47 31.22
CA THR A 146 -7.17 4.68 31.82
C THR A 146 -8.50 5.23 31.30
N THR A 147 -9.28 4.36 30.69
CA THR A 147 -10.61 4.65 30.17
C THR A 147 -11.65 3.90 31.00
N SER A 148 -12.68 4.57 31.47
CA SER A 148 -13.84 3.93 32.06
C SER A 148 -14.82 3.45 30.98
N LEU A 149 -15.69 2.51 31.31
CA LEU A 149 -16.71 2.05 30.37
C LEU A 149 -17.67 3.18 29.94
N GLU A 150 -17.92 4.12 30.86
CA GLU A 150 -18.77 5.28 30.60
C GLU A 150 -18.13 6.32 29.66
N ASP A 151 -16.78 6.33 29.61
CA ASP A 151 -16.04 7.26 28.77
C ASP A 151 -15.96 6.80 27.31
N LEU A 152 -16.19 5.51 27.04
CA LEU A 152 -16.14 4.98 25.68
C LEU A 152 -17.17 5.60 24.70
N ASP A 153 -18.29 6.09 25.23
CA ASP A 153 -19.34 6.76 24.45
C ASP A 153 -19.09 8.27 24.28
N LYS A 154 -18.09 8.83 24.98
CA LYS A 154 -17.72 10.23 24.89
C LYS A 154 -16.88 10.53 23.64
N PRO A 155 -16.81 11.81 23.21
CA PRO A 155 -16.02 12.21 22.07
C PRO A 155 -14.53 11.82 22.21
N ILE A 156 -13.91 11.38 21.10
CA ILE A 156 -12.46 11.15 21.05
C ILE A 156 -11.76 12.52 20.96
N ILE A 157 -10.87 12.80 21.92
CA ILE A 157 -10.12 14.06 22.03
C ILE A 157 -8.70 13.97 21.53
N ALA A 158 -8.09 12.77 21.60
CA ALA A 158 -6.78 12.46 21.06
C ALA A 158 -6.71 11.00 20.64
N ALA A 159 -5.69 10.65 19.86
CA ALA A 159 -5.32 9.28 19.57
C ALA A 159 -3.79 9.17 19.55
N TYR A 160 -3.27 7.98 19.89
CA TYR A 160 -1.84 7.75 19.82
C TYR A 160 -1.51 6.35 19.31
N THR A 161 -0.29 6.21 18.80
CA THR A 161 0.26 4.95 18.32
C THR A 161 1.74 4.88 18.62
N TYR A 162 2.27 3.66 18.68
CA TYR A 162 3.69 3.39 18.83
C TYR A 162 4.30 3.04 17.47
N VAL A 163 5.43 3.65 17.17
CA VAL A 163 6.21 3.36 15.96
C VAL A 163 7.56 2.82 16.41
N THR A 164 7.77 1.53 16.19
CA THR A 164 9.01 0.84 16.58
C THR A 164 9.84 0.58 15.34
N ASP A 165 11.11 0.98 15.35
CA ASP A 165 12.08 0.71 14.30
C ASP A 165 12.67 -0.71 14.39
N ASN A 166 13.59 -1.06 13.48
CA ASN A 166 14.23 -2.37 13.49
C ASN A 166 15.22 -2.55 14.66
N ASP A 167 15.73 -1.48 15.23
CA ASP A 167 16.67 -1.47 16.36
C ASP A 167 15.93 -1.59 17.68
N GLY A 168 14.59 -1.54 17.66
CA GLY A 168 13.73 -1.66 18.83
C GLY A 168 13.44 -0.33 19.52
N ASN A 169 13.92 0.80 18.97
CA ASN A 169 13.55 2.11 19.49
C ASN A 169 12.06 2.37 19.17
N THR A 170 11.36 2.89 20.14
CA THR A 170 9.93 3.11 20.03
C THR A 170 9.59 4.56 20.29
N ASP A 171 9.01 5.21 19.28
CA ASP A 171 8.47 6.55 19.36
C ASP A 171 6.96 6.51 19.57
N VAL A 172 6.45 7.44 20.35
CA VAL A 172 5.01 7.66 20.53
C VAL A 172 4.56 8.83 19.67
N PHE A 173 3.62 8.56 18.78
CA PHE A 173 2.99 9.60 17.98
C PHE A 173 1.59 9.89 18.54
N ILE A 174 1.34 11.13 18.95
CA ILE A 174 0.05 11.60 19.46
C ILE A 174 -0.55 12.55 18.43
N MET A 175 -1.84 12.42 18.16
CA MET A 175 -2.63 13.31 17.31
C MET A 175 -3.85 13.79 18.08
N THR A 176 -4.03 15.09 18.14
CA THR A 176 -5.17 15.72 18.82
C THR A 176 -6.38 15.88 17.90
N ARG A 177 -7.57 16.02 18.50
CA ARG A 177 -8.82 16.31 17.77
C ARG A 177 -8.69 17.51 16.84
N ARG A 178 -8.03 18.57 17.29
CA ARG A 178 -7.81 19.79 16.51
C ARG A 178 -7.01 19.50 15.22
N GLU A 179 -6.01 18.62 15.30
CA GLU A 179 -5.13 18.33 14.15
C GLU A 179 -5.86 17.53 13.07
N TRP A 180 -6.61 16.48 13.41
CA TRP A 180 -7.33 15.75 12.38
C TRP A 180 -8.50 16.54 11.81
N LEU A 181 -9.25 17.30 12.62
CA LEU A 181 -10.31 18.17 12.11
C LEU A 181 -9.76 19.22 11.13
N LYS A 182 -8.59 19.81 11.42
CA LYS A 182 -7.90 20.74 10.50
C LYS A 182 -7.51 20.05 9.20
N SER A 183 -7.06 18.80 9.26
CA SER A 183 -6.72 18.01 8.06
C SER A 183 -7.97 17.72 7.23
N TRP A 184 -9.05 17.28 7.87
CA TRP A 184 -10.30 16.92 7.19
C TRP A 184 -11.05 18.11 6.60
N SER A 185 -10.93 19.30 7.19
CA SER A 185 -11.57 20.51 6.66
C SER A 185 -11.05 20.95 5.29
N LYS A 186 -9.92 20.44 4.85
CA LYS A 186 -9.37 20.68 3.51
C LYS A 186 -10.09 19.87 2.40
N SER A 187 -10.90 18.87 2.78
CA SER A 187 -11.67 18.02 1.85
C SER A 187 -13.10 18.50 1.76
N SER A 188 -13.64 18.62 0.56
CA SER A 188 -15.05 19.00 0.32
C SER A 188 -16.05 18.05 1.00
N ASN A 189 -15.73 16.75 1.08
CA ASN A 189 -16.58 15.72 1.67
C ASN A 189 -16.08 15.21 3.03
N GLY A 190 -14.91 15.66 3.49
CA GLY A 190 -14.25 15.13 4.68
C GLY A 190 -15.05 15.32 5.97
N ALA A 191 -15.75 16.44 6.12
CA ALA A 191 -16.53 16.73 7.31
C ALA A 191 -17.79 15.85 7.46
N SER A 192 -18.42 15.45 6.37
CA SER A 192 -19.60 14.57 6.38
C SER A 192 -19.23 13.13 6.71
N VAL A 193 -18.22 12.59 6.01
CA VAL A 193 -17.72 11.23 6.23
C VAL A 193 -17.11 11.08 7.64
N ALA A 194 -16.45 12.13 8.12
CA ALA A 194 -15.85 12.13 9.45
C ALA A 194 -16.87 12.01 10.60
N LYS A 195 -18.09 12.53 10.44
CA LYS A 195 -19.13 12.38 11.46
C LYS A 195 -19.67 10.96 11.57
N GLU A 196 -19.73 10.26 10.45
CA GLU A 196 -20.28 8.90 10.39
C GLU A 196 -19.24 7.84 10.75
N PHE A 197 -17.97 8.06 10.34
CA PHE A 197 -16.87 7.10 10.48
C PHE A 197 -15.66 7.72 11.20
N GLU A 198 -15.90 8.51 12.27
CA GLU A 198 -14.85 9.29 12.95
C GLU A 198 -13.66 8.41 13.36
N ARG A 199 -13.93 7.25 13.97
CA ARG A 199 -12.90 6.35 14.48
C ARG A 199 -12.00 5.79 13.37
N ASP A 200 -12.60 5.39 12.24
CA ASP A 200 -11.86 4.88 11.09
C ASP A 200 -11.03 5.98 10.41
N MET A 201 -11.58 7.19 10.35
CA MET A 201 -10.88 8.35 9.79
C MET A 201 -9.70 8.77 10.68
N ILE A 202 -9.84 8.72 12.01
CA ILE A 202 -8.74 8.95 12.95
C ILE A 202 -7.66 7.88 12.74
N TYR A 203 -8.05 6.59 12.68
CA TYR A 203 -7.13 5.48 12.45
C TYR A 203 -6.29 5.70 11.18
N ARG A 204 -6.95 6.00 10.05
CA ARG A 204 -6.28 6.26 8.77
C ARG A 204 -5.31 7.45 8.88
N SER A 205 -5.74 8.53 9.52
CA SER A 205 -4.94 9.76 9.65
C SER A 205 -3.69 9.54 10.51
N ILE A 206 -3.83 8.88 11.65
CA ILE A 206 -2.71 8.68 12.57
C ILE A 206 -1.69 7.68 12.01
N ILE A 207 -2.14 6.59 11.39
CA ILE A 207 -1.25 5.61 10.76
C ILE A 207 -0.45 6.27 9.64
N LYS A 208 -1.08 7.04 8.76
CA LYS A 208 -0.38 7.74 7.66
C LYS A 208 0.70 8.69 8.18
N LYS A 209 0.36 9.54 9.17
CA LYS A 209 1.30 10.53 9.69
C LYS A 209 2.42 9.91 10.52
N SER A 210 2.11 8.99 11.43
CA SER A 210 3.10 8.38 12.32
C SER A 210 4.13 7.54 11.57
N THR A 211 3.73 6.85 10.50
CA THR A 211 4.63 6.00 9.72
C THR A 211 5.37 6.72 8.61
N LYS A 212 5.14 8.03 8.41
CA LYS A 212 5.73 8.78 7.30
C LYS A 212 7.26 8.70 7.30
N ALA A 213 7.90 9.02 8.41
CA ALA A 213 9.33 8.99 8.54
C ALA A 213 9.90 7.58 8.35
N LEU A 214 9.27 6.57 8.98
CA LEU A 214 9.69 5.17 8.88
C LEU A 214 9.63 4.65 7.44
N VAL A 215 8.53 4.90 6.75
CA VAL A 215 8.36 4.44 5.36
C VAL A 215 9.30 5.16 4.42
N ASN A 216 9.46 6.49 4.54
CA ASN A 216 10.29 7.27 3.64
C ASN A 216 11.78 7.01 3.85
N ALA A 217 12.23 6.75 5.07
CA ALA A 217 13.62 6.38 5.35
C ALA A 217 14.02 5.02 4.74
N ASN A 218 13.07 4.11 4.57
CA ASN A 218 13.31 2.75 4.06
C ASN A 218 12.84 2.55 2.61
N THR A 219 12.44 3.62 1.93
CA THR A 219 12.06 3.50 0.52
C THR A 219 13.33 3.41 -0.31
N ASN A 220 13.57 2.28 -0.96
CA ASN A 220 14.46 2.18 -2.11
C ASN A 220 13.78 2.95 -3.26
N ALA A 221 13.79 4.27 -3.15
CA ALA A 221 13.05 5.19 -4.00
C ALA A 221 13.79 5.37 -5.34
N TYR A 222 13.94 4.30 -6.11
CA TYR A 222 14.52 4.42 -7.45
C TYR A 222 13.56 5.09 -8.44
N PHE A 223 12.25 5.12 -8.19
CA PHE A 223 11.23 5.59 -9.14
C PHE A 223 9.93 6.13 -8.53
N ALA A 224 9.89 6.54 -7.28
CA ALA A 224 8.69 7.20 -6.77
C ALA A 224 8.72 8.68 -7.18
N PRO A 225 7.91 9.16 -8.12
CA PRO A 225 7.61 10.58 -8.17
C PRO A 225 7.02 10.93 -6.81
N GLN A 226 7.65 11.88 -6.12
CA GLN A 226 7.23 12.35 -4.80
C GLN A 226 5.98 13.23 -4.95
N ASN A 227 4.89 12.66 -5.38
CA ASN A 227 3.58 13.24 -5.18
C ASN A 227 3.03 12.67 -3.87
N ASP A 228 3.75 12.94 -2.80
CA ASP A 228 3.26 12.78 -1.43
C ASP A 228 2.27 13.91 -1.16
N ASP A 229 1.10 13.89 -1.81
CA ASP A 229 -0.10 14.57 -1.34
C ASP A 229 -0.58 13.89 -0.05
N ASP A 230 0.32 13.82 0.94
CA ASP A 230 0.00 13.30 2.29
C ASP A 230 -1.07 14.17 2.99
N ASP A 231 -1.31 15.37 2.47
CA ASP A 231 -2.40 16.26 2.86
C ASP A 231 -3.64 16.14 1.94
N ALA A 232 -3.60 15.29 0.90
CA ALA A 232 -4.79 15.04 0.10
C ALA A 232 -5.86 14.39 0.97
N PRO A 233 -7.10 14.92 0.93
CA PRO A 233 -8.19 14.38 1.73
C PRO A 233 -8.43 12.93 1.38
N LEU A 234 -8.59 12.10 2.39
CA LEU A 234 -9.01 10.71 2.22
C LEU A 234 -10.38 10.72 1.54
N ALA A 235 -10.42 10.39 0.25
CA ALA A 235 -11.68 10.15 -0.42
C ALA A 235 -12.35 8.94 0.25
N GLY A 236 -13.53 9.13 0.82
CA GLY A 236 -14.40 8.03 1.17
C GLY A 236 -14.71 7.22 -0.10
N ASP A 237 -15.17 5.97 0.03
CA ASP A 237 -15.40 4.98 -1.01
C ASP A 237 -16.40 5.39 -2.13
N ARG A 238 -16.50 6.67 -2.48
CA ARG A 238 -17.26 7.20 -3.62
C ARG A 238 -16.34 7.92 -4.59
N ALA A 239 -16.49 7.58 -5.87
CA ALA A 239 -15.85 8.26 -6.98
C ALA A 239 -15.95 9.79 -6.84
N PRO A 240 -14.85 10.55 -6.95
CA PRO A 240 -14.89 11.99 -6.80
C PRO A 240 -15.66 12.63 -7.96
N GLU A 241 -16.59 13.52 -7.61
CA GLU A 241 -17.13 14.50 -8.55
C GLU A 241 -16.01 15.47 -8.94
N VAL A 242 -15.92 15.76 -10.23
CA VAL A 242 -14.84 16.51 -10.86
C VAL A 242 -14.95 17.98 -10.50
N ASP A 243 -14.03 18.52 -9.70
CA ASP A 243 -13.85 19.96 -9.55
C ASP A 243 -12.87 20.49 -10.62
N GLU A 244 -13.37 21.34 -11.49
CA GLU A 244 -12.61 22.06 -12.51
C GLU A 244 -11.80 23.19 -11.87
N GLN A 245 -10.56 22.97 -11.46
CA GLN A 245 -9.50 23.99 -11.43
C GLN A 245 -8.27 23.51 -10.66
N SER A 246 -7.22 23.09 -11.37
CA SER A 246 -5.84 23.33 -10.95
C SER A 246 -4.91 23.27 -12.15
N SER A 247 -4.05 24.27 -12.23
CA SER A 247 -3.08 24.53 -13.28
C SER A 247 -2.04 23.40 -13.39
N VAL A 248 -1.83 22.96 -14.62
CA VAL A 248 -0.88 21.92 -15.03
C VAL A 248 0.52 22.54 -15.17
N GLU A 249 1.51 22.04 -14.43
CA GLU A 249 2.91 22.18 -14.83
C GLU A 249 3.23 21.11 -15.88
N GLU A 250 3.70 21.54 -17.03
CA GLU A 250 4.03 20.70 -18.18
C GLU A 250 5.19 19.75 -17.86
N GLN A 251 4.87 18.46 -17.69
CA GLN A 251 5.86 17.39 -17.79
C GLN A 251 5.96 16.94 -19.25
N GLN A 252 7.18 16.84 -19.77
CA GLN A 252 7.46 16.43 -21.14
C GLN A 252 6.82 15.07 -21.47
N PRO A 253 6.11 14.93 -22.58
CA PRO A 253 5.45 13.67 -22.94
C PRO A 253 6.49 12.60 -23.30
N MET A 254 6.38 11.42 -22.67
CA MET A 254 7.08 10.23 -23.16
C MET A 254 6.48 9.82 -24.51
N GLU A 255 7.32 9.77 -25.53
CA GLU A 255 6.93 9.34 -26.88
C GLU A 255 6.52 7.85 -26.85
N PHE A 256 5.27 7.59 -27.21
CA PHE A 256 4.71 6.24 -27.27
C PHE A 256 5.21 5.58 -28.57
N VAL A 257 6.27 4.79 -28.49
CA VAL A 257 6.75 4.00 -29.64
C VAL A 257 5.79 2.83 -29.81
N GLU A 258 5.06 2.83 -30.93
CA GLU A 258 4.23 1.70 -31.35
C GLU A 258 5.13 0.45 -31.47
N ALA A 259 4.75 -0.63 -30.77
CA ALA A 259 5.48 -1.89 -30.85
C ALA A 259 5.43 -2.42 -32.29
N THR A 260 6.56 -2.37 -32.98
CA THR A 260 6.74 -3.01 -34.28
C THR A 260 6.57 -4.53 -34.10
N GLU A 261 5.77 -5.13 -34.97
CA GLU A 261 5.51 -6.58 -34.98
C GLU A 261 6.81 -7.38 -34.87
N VAL A 262 6.96 -8.12 -33.77
CA VAL A 262 8.04 -9.11 -33.64
C VAL A 262 7.72 -10.28 -34.55
N LYS A 263 8.46 -10.42 -35.63
CA LYS A 263 8.43 -11.61 -36.49
C LYS A 263 8.76 -12.82 -35.63
N THR A 264 7.81 -13.74 -35.51
CA THR A 264 8.01 -15.06 -34.92
C THR A 264 9.08 -15.80 -35.72
N VAL A 265 10.24 -16.00 -35.09
CA VAL A 265 11.25 -16.93 -35.58
C VAL A 265 10.83 -18.34 -35.12
N GLU A 266 10.45 -19.15 -36.06
CA GLU A 266 10.11 -20.55 -35.89
C GLU A 266 11.40 -21.33 -35.48
N VAL A 267 11.50 -21.69 -34.19
CA VAL A 267 12.59 -22.53 -33.69
C VAL A 267 12.15 -23.99 -33.78
N ALA A 268 12.82 -24.74 -34.61
CA ALA A 268 12.64 -26.19 -34.78
C ALA A 268 12.84 -26.95 -33.44
N PRO A 269 12.05 -28.01 -33.16
CA PRO A 269 12.11 -28.73 -31.89
C PRO A 269 13.41 -29.50 -31.74
N ALA A 270 14.18 -29.15 -30.72
CA ALA A 270 15.33 -29.97 -30.28
C ALA A 270 14.79 -31.18 -29.52
N VAL A 271 15.18 -32.35 -30.00
CA VAL A 271 14.91 -33.65 -29.38
C VAL A 271 15.71 -33.75 -28.08
N VAL A 272 15.01 -33.72 -26.96
CA VAL A 272 15.61 -33.95 -25.64
C VAL A 272 15.41 -35.40 -25.27
N THR A 273 16.51 -36.16 -25.24
CA THR A 273 16.57 -37.51 -24.65
C THR A 273 16.44 -37.40 -23.13
N PRO A 274 15.62 -38.26 -22.47
CA PRO A 274 15.44 -38.18 -21.02
C PRO A 274 16.67 -38.73 -20.30
N ALA A 275 17.29 -37.89 -19.46
CA ALA A 275 18.29 -38.34 -18.50
C ALA A 275 17.59 -39.06 -17.34
N VAL A 276 18.09 -40.26 -17.05
CA VAL A 276 17.65 -41.11 -15.93
C VAL A 276 18.01 -40.41 -14.61
N VAL A 277 16.99 -40.01 -13.84
CA VAL A 277 17.18 -39.48 -12.48
C VAL A 277 17.22 -40.66 -11.52
N GLU A 278 18.41 -40.95 -10.97
CA GLU A 278 18.58 -41.85 -9.83
C GLU A 278 17.92 -41.26 -8.57
N THR A 279 17.00 -42.03 -8.00
CA THR A 279 16.35 -41.71 -6.72
C THR A 279 17.33 -41.95 -5.57
N PRO A 280 17.51 -40.97 -4.63
CA PRO A 280 18.33 -41.21 -3.44
C PRO A 280 17.62 -42.17 -2.47
N LYS A 281 18.34 -43.13 -1.93
CA LYS A 281 17.89 -44.08 -0.89
C LYS A 281 17.51 -43.37 0.40
N PRO A 282 16.47 -43.82 1.09
CA PRO A 282 16.06 -43.23 2.37
C PRO A 282 17.07 -43.56 3.48
N LYS A 283 17.39 -42.53 4.29
CA LYS A 283 18.17 -42.66 5.53
C LYS A 283 17.35 -43.41 6.59
N PRO A 284 17.96 -44.24 7.43
CA PRO A 284 17.24 -44.95 8.48
C PRO A 284 16.79 -44.03 9.58
N GLN A 285 15.54 -44.21 10.03
CA GLN A 285 14.96 -43.56 11.21
C GLN A 285 15.61 -44.12 12.49
N PRO A 286 15.86 -43.31 13.52
CA PRO A 286 16.26 -43.80 14.84
C PRO A 286 15.07 -44.47 15.52
N LYS A 287 15.37 -45.61 16.15
CA LYS A 287 14.41 -46.41 16.92
C LYS A 287 13.98 -45.64 18.18
N ALA A 288 12.66 -45.58 18.39
CA ALA A 288 12.06 -45.23 19.65
C ALA A 288 12.32 -46.34 20.65
N ASP A 289 13.14 -46.08 21.66
CA ASP A 289 13.24 -46.77 22.93
C ASP A 289 14.42 -46.19 23.69
N GLU A 290 14.13 -45.20 24.55
CA GLU A 290 14.91 -44.79 25.71
C GLU A 290 14.41 -43.46 26.27
N PHE A 291 13.24 -43.48 26.88
CA PHE A 291 12.85 -42.52 27.92
C PHE A 291 11.78 -43.15 28.79
N ALA A 292 12.22 -44.12 29.63
CA ALA A 292 11.51 -44.51 30.82
C ALA A 292 12.44 -44.31 32.03
N ASN A 293 11.92 -43.66 33.03
CA ASN A 293 12.46 -43.47 34.38
C ASN A 293 13.45 -42.32 34.60
N ASP A 294 12.89 -41.22 35.12
CA ASP A 294 13.36 -40.70 36.41
C ASP A 294 12.23 -39.86 37.05
N ASN A 295 11.42 -40.59 37.84
CA ASN A 295 10.66 -40.03 38.94
C ASN A 295 11.58 -39.91 40.15
N ASN A 296 12.03 -38.72 40.51
CA ASN A 296 12.37 -38.33 41.89
C ASN A 296 12.61 -36.83 41.95
N LEU A 297 11.62 -36.10 42.40
CA LEU A 297 11.81 -34.79 43.01
C LEU A 297 10.90 -34.74 44.24
N GLU A 298 11.53 -35.03 45.38
CA GLU A 298 11.07 -34.61 46.69
C GLU A 298 11.45 -33.13 46.90
N PHE A 299 10.49 -32.42 47.50
CA PHE A 299 10.51 -31.08 48.12
C PHE A 299 10.77 -29.87 47.22
#